data_765ee2bfbcd3b8c501f687ad8dc3f0f9
#
_entry.id   765ee2bfbcd3b8c501f687ad8dc3f0f9
#
_cell.length_a   1.000
_cell.length_b   1.000
_cell.length_c   1.000
_cell.angle_alpha   90.00
_cell.angle_beta   90.00
_cell.angle_gamma   90.00
#
_symmetry.space_group_name_H-M   'P 1'
#
loop_
_entity.id
_entity.type
_entity.pdbx_description
1 polymer ?
#
loop_
_entity_poly.entity_id
_entity_poly.type
_entity_poly.pdbx_seq_one_letter_code
_entity_poly.pdbx_strand_id
1 'polypeptide(L)'
;MEELSGQYFEAGIQGYTGEYAPTLGAYRNTANISRTPTIAANKEFGFDDERVGVSFMLYPQPFGLQGEWNWGTTPTLDMAANAIVEDDLDGGYLQAMYMAKTSIGTMLPFIKWQYFDGANKAETNAPANEVNDIELGVEWQIAREVELAAVYHRMKRNNLVTGNRAGRPDYQKFEADALRIQVQINYQ
;
A
#
# COMPACT_ATOMS: atom_id res chain seq x y z
N MET A 1 30.67 -9.26 21.78
CA MET A 1 29.39 -9.49 21.10
C MET A 1 29.53 -10.82 20.41
N GLU A 2 28.84 -11.85 20.93
CA GLU A 2 28.76 -13.12 20.24
C GLU A 2 28.04 -12.88 18.91
N GLU A 3 28.69 -13.23 17.80
CA GLU A 3 28.02 -13.32 16.52
C GLU A 3 26.93 -14.37 16.67
N LEU A 4 25.67 -13.95 16.58
CA LEU A 4 24.53 -14.85 16.50
C LEU A 4 24.70 -15.69 15.22
N SER A 5 25.22 -16.90 15.38
CA SER A 5 25.41 -17.87 14.29
C SER A 5 24.05 -18.46 13.91
N GLY A 6 23.25 -17.73 13.15
CA GLY A 6 21.95 -18.22 12.69
C GLY A 6 21.14 -17.14 11.98
N GLN A 7 20.26 -17.57 11.09
CA GLN A 7 19.35 -16.68 10.41
C GLN A 7 18.27 -16.20 11.38
N TYR A 8 18.10 -14.89 11.51
CA TYR A 8 17.15 -14.28 12.42
C TYR A 8 15.77 -14.18 11.72
N PHE A 9 14.72 -14.47 12.47
CA PHE A 9 13.32 -14.45 12.02
C PHE A 9 12.47 -13.64 13.00
N GLU A 10 11.58 -12.83 12.47
CA GLU A 10 10.54 -12.12 13.20
C GLU A 10 9.17 -12.45 12.62
N ALA A 11 8.15 -12.50 13.47
CA ALA A 11 6.75 -12.58 13.07
C ALA A 11 5.91 -11.69 13.99
N GLY A 12 4.90 -11.06 13.42
CA GLY A 12 4.00 -10.16 14.13
C GLY A 12 2.56 -10.35 13.72
N ILE A 13 1.67 -10.04 14.65
CA ILE A 13 0.25 -9.86 14.41
C ILE A 13 -0.18 -8.53 15.02
N GLN A 14 -1.02 -7.80 14.31
CA GLN A 14 -1.56 -6.52 14.75
C GLN A 14 -3.01 -6.40 14.32
N GLY A 15 -3.76 -5.53 14.98
CA GLY A 15 -5.14 -5.25 14.59
C GLY A 15 -5.70 -4.06 15.33
N TYR A 16 -6.75 -3.52 14.77
CA TYR A 16 -7.58 -2.51 15.42
C TYR A 16 -9.04 -2.67 15.00
N THR A 17 -9.93 -2.13 15.83
CA THR A 17 -11.34 -1.93 15.55
C THR A 17 -11.71 -0.51 15.90
N GLY A 18 -12.57 0.10 15.12
CA GLY A 18 -13.03 1.47 15.31
C GLY A 18 -14.10 1.85 14.32
N GLU A 19 -14.48 3.10 14.33
CA GLU A 19 -15.45 3.68 13.41
C GLU A 19 -14.80 4.83 12.63
N TYR A 20 -15.18 4.98 11.37
CA TYR A 20 -14.72 6.07 10.52
C TYR A 20 -15.89 6.72 9.78
N ALA A 21 -16.00 8.04 9.89
CA ALA A 21 -16.99 8.82 9.16
C ALA A 21 -16.33 9.50 7.95
N PRO A 22 -16.58 9.03 6.71
CA PRO A 22 -15.99 9.62 5.52
C PRO A 22 -16.56 11.00 5.23
N THR A 23 -15.72 11.88 4.69
CA THR A 23 -16.17 13.18 4.18
C THR A 23 -17.00 12.97 2.92
N LEU A 24 -18.21 13.52 2.90
CA LEU A 24 -19.09 13.45 1.73
C LEU A 24 -18.97 14.68 0.85
N GLY A 25 -19.05 14.46 -0.46
CA GLY A 25 -19.04 15.52 -1.45
C GLY A 25 -19.83 15.14 -2.70
N ALA A 26 -20.20 16.15 -3.48
CA ALA A 26 -20.85 15.91 -4.76
C ALA A 26 -19.85 15.27 -5.75
N TYR A 27 -20.29 14.22 -6.42
CA TYR A 27 -19.57 13.61 -7.53
C TYR A 27 -20.48 13.46 -8.75
N ARG A 28 -19.92 13.17 -9.92
CA ARG A 28 -20.73 12.88 -11.10
C ARG A 28 -20.75 11.37 -11.36
N ASN A 29 -21.91 10.79 -11.55
CA ASN A 29 -22.04 9.38 -11.92
C ASN A 29 -21.73 9.14 -13.42
N THR A 30 -21.76 7.90 -13.87
CA THR A 30 -21.49 7.50 -15.27
C THR A 30 -22.39 8.19 -16.30
N ALA A 31 -23.60 8.60 -15.89
CA ALA A 31 -24.52 9.39 -16.72
C ALA A 31 -24.24 10.90 -16.68
N ASN A 32 -23.14 11.33 -16.06
CA ASN A 32 -22.75 12.73 -15.88
C ASN A 32 -23.73 13.55 -15.01
N ILE A 33 -24.51 12.87 -14.15
CA ILE A 33 -25.46 13.49 -13.22
C ILE A 33 -24.73 13.73 -11.90
N SER A 34 -24.83 14.94 -11.35
CA SER A 34 -24.28 15.28 -10.04
C SER A 34 -25.09 14.57 -8.95
N ARG A 35 -24.40 13.88 -8.05
CA ARG A 35 -24.98 13.17 -6.90
C ARG A 35 -24.10 13.38 -5.68
N THR A 36 -24.69 13.25 -4.50
CA THR A 36 -23.99 13.14 -3.23
C THR A 36 -24.38 11.78 -2.65
N PRO A 37 -23.43 10.96 -2.18
CA PRO A 37 -23.74 9.68 -1.58
C PRO A 37 -24.61 9.85 -0.34
N THR A 38 -25.42 8.86 -0.06
CA THR A 38 -26.18 8.78 1.18
C THR A 38 -25.45 7.92 2.22
N ILE A 39 -25.75 8.16 3.48
CA ILE A 39 -25.35 7.33 4.62
C ILE A 39 -26.62 6.75 5.24
N ALA A 40 -26.60 5.46 5.58
CA ALA A 40 -27.70 4.84 6.30
C ALA A 40 -27.85 5.47 7.71
N ALA A 41 -29.09 5.67 8.17
CA ALA A 41 -29.35 6.36 9.43
C ALA A 41 -28.68 5.71 10.66
N ASN A 42 -28.48 4.39 10.63
CA ASN A 42 -27.76 3.67 11.70
C ASN A 42 -26.22 3.80 11.61
N LYS A 43 -25.70 4.47 10.58
CA LYS A 43 -24.26 4.73 10.37
C LYS A 43 -23.94 6.22 10.41
N GLU A 44 -24.83 7.05 10.98
CA GLU A 44 -24.65 8.50 11.07
C GLU A 44 -23.36 8.91 11.81
N PHE A 45 -22.92 8.10 12.78
CA PHE A 45 -21.72 8.35 13.59
C PHE A 45 -20.47 7.72 13.02
N GLY A 46 -20.57 6.79 12.08
CA GLY A 46 -19.43 6.13 11.44
C GLY A 46 -19.78 4.76 10.86
N PHE A 47 -18.84 4.26 10.10
CA PHE A 47 -18.80 2.92 9.54
C PHE A 47 -17.75 2.11 10.27
N ASP A 48 -17.93 0.81 10.37
CA ASP A 48 -16.93 -0.07 10.94
C ASP A 48 -15.65 0.03 10.11
N ASP A 49 -14.54 0.25 10.80
CA ASP A 49 -13.20 0.32 10.23
C ASP A 49 -12.31 -0.59 11.07
N GLU A 50 -12.15 -1.80 10.59
CA GLU A 50 -11.46 -2.87 11.31
C GLU A 50 -10.35 -3.43 10.45
N ARG A 51 -9.22 -3.76 11.08
CA ARG A 51 -8.12 -4.44 10.40
C ARG A 51 -7.43 -5.45 11.29
N VAL A 52 -7.02 -6.54 10.68
CA VAL A 52 -6.06 -7.47 11.24
C VAL A 52 -4.94 -7.66 10.22
N GLY A 53 -3.70 -7.67 10.69
CA GLY A 53 -2.53 -7.85 9.85
C GLY A 53 -1.57 -8.85 10.45
N VAL A 54 -0.89 -9.57 9.58
CA VAL A 54 0.22 -10.46 9.92
C VAL A 54 1.46 -10.00 9.19
N SER A 55 2.60 -10.07 9.85
CA SER A 55 3.89 -9.72 9.25
C SER A 55 4.94 -10.76 9.58
N PHE A 56 5.92 -10.88 8.72
CA PHE A 56 7.09 -11.70 8.97
C PHE A 56 8.32 -11.10 8.30
N MET A 57 9.48 -11.39 8.88
CA MET A 57 10.78 -11.07 8.32
C MET A 57 11.78 -12.17 8.59
N LEU A 58 12.39 -12.68 7.53
CA LEU A 58 13.57 -13.53 7.55
C LEU A 58 14.75 -12.67 7.09
N TYR A 59 15.65 -12.33 8.01
CA TYR A 59 16.79 -11.46 7.70
C TYR A 59 17.76 -12.13 6.72
N PRO A 60 18.31 -11.39 5.73
CA PRO A 60 19.12 -11.99 4.67
C PRO A 60 20.46 -12.52 5.17
N GLN A 61 20.66 -13.88 5.04
CA GLN A 61 21.92 -14.60 5.35
C GLN A 61 22.08 -15.84 4.46
N PRO A 62 22.37 -15.76 3.15
CA PRO A 62 22.30 -14.55 2.30
C PRO A 62 20.88 -14.24 1.81
N PHE A 63 19.94 -15.19 1.85
CA PHE A 63 18.56 -14.99 1.44
C PHE A 63 17.72 -14.39 2.55
N GLY A 64 16.90 -13.43 2.20
CA GLY A 64 15.91 -12.83 3.07
C GLY A 64 14.53 -12.82 2.42
N LEU A 65 13.52 -12.84 3.27
CA LEU A 65 12.13 -12.76 2.87
C LEU A 65 11.37 -11.89 3.87
N GLN A 66 10.54 -11.00 3.38
CA GLN A 66 9.75 -10.11 4.22
C GLN A 66 8.37 -9.96 3.62
N GLY A 67 7.36 -9.89 4.47
CA GLY A 67 6.01 -9.66 4.01
C GLY A 67 5.09 -9.20 5.11
N GLU A 68 4.02 -8.56 4.67
CA GLU A 68 2.90 -8.17 5.51
C GLU A 68 1.62 -8.32 4.70
N TRP A 69 0.55 -8.80 5.34
CA TRP A 69 -0.77 -8.86 4.75
C TRP A 69 -1.81 -8.43 5.75
N ASN A 70 -2.75 -7.59 5.29
CA ASN A 70 -3.81 -7.02 6.09
C ASN A 70 -5.16 -7.37 5.47
N TRP A 71 -6.13 -7.67 6.32
CA TRP A 71 -7.54 -7.85 5.98
C TRP A 71 -8.39 -6.96 6.87
N GLY A 72 -9.56 -6.58 6.40
CA GLY A 72 -10.47 -5.80 7.22
C GLY A 72 -11.67 -5.29 6.47
N THR A 73 -12.37 -4.34 7.09
CA THR A 73 -13.55 -3.68 6.58
C THR A 73 -13.31 -2.17 6.56
N THR A 74 -13.82 -1.49 5.56
CA THR A 74 -13.64 -0.04 5.39
C THR A 74 -14.88 0.58 4.72
N PRO A 75 -15.23 1.85 5.03
CA PRO A 75 -16.25 2.55 4.25
C PRO A 75 -15.80 2.74 2.81
N THR A 76 -16.70 2.46 1.87
CA THR A 76 -16.45 2.49 0.43
C THR A 76 -17.65 3.10 -0.30
N LEU A 77 -17.41 3.86 -1.38
CA LEU A 77 -18.47 4.36 -2.25
C LEU A 77 -19.03 3.26 -3.15
N ASP A 78 -20.27 2.87 -2.92
CA ASP A 78 -21.08 2.14 -3.90
C ASP A 78 -21.77 3.15 -4.85
N MET A 79 -21.25 3.23 -6.09
CA MET A 79 -21.82 4.12 -7.10
C MET A 79 -23.18 3.65 -7.60
N ALA A 80 -23.48 2.36 -7.58
CA ALA A 80 -24.75 1.83 -8.04
C ALA A 80 -25.87 2.17 -7.06
N ALA A 81 -25.61 1.99 -5.77
CA ALA A 81 -26.52 2.37 -4.69
C ALA A 81 -26.53 3.88 -4.41
N ASN A 82 -25.51 4.63 -4.87
CA ASN A 82 -25.24 6.01 -4.50
C ASN A 82 -25.14 6.19 -2.98
N ALA A 83 -24.45 5.31 -2.33
CA ALA A 83 -24.30 5.27 -0.87
C ALA A 83 -22.87 4.93 -0.45
N ILE A 84 -22.51 5.32 0.76
CA ILE A 84 -21.36 4.75 1.42
C ILE A 84 -21.80 3.46 2.11
N VAL A 85 -21.06 2.40 1.87
CA VAL A 85 -21.28 1.06 2.44
C VAL A 85 -20.00 0.57 3.12
N GLU A 86 -20.12 -0.43 3.96
CA GLU A 86 -18.98 -1.20 4.45
C GLU A 86 -18.61 -2.25 3.42
N ASP A 87 -17.35 -2.35 3.13
CA ASP A 87 -16.82 -3.31 2.16
C ASP A 87 -15.50 -3.88 2.66
N ASP A 88 -15.17 -5.06 2.19
CA ASP A 88 -13.93 -5.73 2.54
C ASP A 88 -12.73 -5.01 1.96
N LEU A 89 -11.62 -5.08 2.67
CA LEU A 89 -10.32 -4.70 2.14
C LEU A 89 -9.31 -5.80 2.41
N ASP A 90 -8.42 -5.99 1.45
CA ASP A 90 -7.23 -6.80 1.68
C ASP A 90 -6.03 -6.23 0.92
N GLY A 91 -4.84 -6.52 1.43
CA GLY A 91 -3.64 -6.09 0.78
C GLY A 91 -2.40 -6.22 1.63
N GLY A 92 -1.27 -6.15 0.95
CA GLY A 92 0.02 -6.28 1.59
C GLY A 92 1.15 -6.28 0.59
N TYR A 93 2.28 -6.84 1.02
CA TYR A 93 3.43 -7.01 0.15
C TYR A 93 4.22 -8.26 0.50
N LEU A 94 4.98 -8.74 -0.48
CA LEU A 94 5.99 -9.79 -0.33
C LEU A 94 7.27 -9.32 -1.01
N GLN A 95 8.39 -9.38 -0.29
CA GLN A 95 9.70 -9.00 -0.77
C GLN A 95 10.70 -10.13 -0.54
N ALA A 96 11.40 -10.53 -1.60
CA ALA A 96 12.55 -11.42 -1.51
C ALA A 96 13.84 -10.62 -1.76
N MET A 97 14.89 -10.90 -0.99
CA MET A 97 16.15 -10.18 -1.04
C MET A 97 17.34 -11.13 -0.89
N TYR A 98 18.48 -10.69 -1.37
CA TYR A 98 19.74 -11.43 -1.27
C TYR A 98 20.88 -10.53 -0.82
N MET A 99 21.55 -10.89 0.27
CA MET A 99 22.71 -10.14 0.75
C MET A 99 24.00 -10.64 0.09
N ALA A 100 24.56 -9.82 -0.79
CA ALA A 100 25.84 -10.06 -1.45
C ALA A 100 26.93 -9.21 -0.81
N LYS A 101 27.87 -9.83 -0.13
CA LYS A 101 29.10 -9.17 0.37
C LYS A 101 30.15 -9.15 -0.75
N THR A 102 30.54 -7.96 -1.21
CA THR A 102 31.48 -7.78 -2.32
C THR A 102 32.69 -6.96 -1.87
N SER A 103 33.70 -6.88 -2.70
CA SER A 103 34.90 -6.02 -2.43
C SER A 103 34.62 -4.52 -2.48
N ILE A 104 33.45 -4.13 -3.03
CA ILE A 104 33.03 -2.72 -3.16
C ILE A 104 31.85 -2.39 -2.25
N GLY A 105 31.56 -3.22 -1.24
CA GLY A 105 30.50 -3.02 -0.27
C GLY A 105 29.48 -4.15 -0.24
N THR A 106 28.46 -3.99 0.57
CA THR A 106 27.34 -4.94 0.67
C THR A 106 26.20 -4.49 -0.22
N MET A 107 25.69 -5.40 -1.03
CA MET A 107 24.54 -5.18 -1.92
C MET A 107 23.36 -6.04 -1.48
N LEU A 108 22.16 -5.48 -1.51
CA LEU A 108 20.89 -6.16 -1.28
C LEU A 108 19.97 -5.98 -2.51
N PRO A 109 20.16 -6.75 -3.59
CA PRO A 109 19.15 -6.83 -4.63
C PRO A 109 17.87 -7.43 -4.07
N PHE A 110 16.73 -6.92 -4.52
CA PHE A 110 15.42 -7.37 -4.10
C PHE A 110 14.39 -7.31 -5.21
N ILE A 111 13.35 -8.12 -5.05
CA ILE A 111 12.08 -8.03 -5.76
C ILE A 111 10.97 -7.91 -4.74
N LYS A 112 10.03 -6.98 -4.96
CA LYS A 112 8.85 -6.77 -4.11
C LYS A 112 7.60 -6.74 -4.98
N TRP A 113 6.60 -7.48 -4.57
CA TRP A 113 5.24 -7.38 -5.06
C TRP A 113 4.36 -6.76 -3.99
N GLN A 114 3.49 -5.83 -4.40
CA GLN A 114 2.56 -5.13 -3.54
C GLN A 114 1.18 -5.16 -4.15
N TYR A 115 0.21 -5.52 -3.34
CA TYR A 115 -1.20 -5.58 -3.69
C TYR A 115 -2.05 -4.87 -2.66
N PHE A 116 -3.10 -4.21 -3.11
CA PHE A 116 -4.15 -3.66 -2.25
C PHE A 116 -5.45 -3.60 -3.05
N ASP A 117 -6.55 -4.06 -2.45
CA ASP A 117 -7.92 -3.86 -2.89
C ASP A 117 -8.75 -3.37 -1.70
N GLY A 118 -9.47 -2.25 -1.89
CA GLY A 118 -10.21 -1.61 -0.82
C GLY A 118 -10.61 -0.19 -1.16
N ALA A 119 -10.79 0.66 -0.15
CA ALA A 119 -11.11 2.06 -0.36
C ALA A 119 -10.10 3.01 0.28
N ASN A 120 -9.96 4.19 -0.31
CA ASN A 120 -9.24 5.29 0.30
C ASN A 120 -10.20 6.10 1.19
N LYS A 121 -10.44 5.62 2.40
CA LYS A 121 -11.40 6.20 3.35
C LYS A 121 -11.13 7.67 3.70
N ALA A 122 -9.88 8.13 3.58
CA ALA A 122 -9.49 9.51 3.86
C ALA A 122 -9.83 10.48 2.73
N GLU A 123 -10.11 9.98 1.53
CA GLU A 123 -10.60 10.80 0.43
C GLU A 123 -12.11 11.04 0.50
N THR A 124 -12.56 12.13 -0.15
CA THR A 124 -13.99 12.46 -0.25
C THR A 124 -14.76 11.31 -0.90
N ASN A 125 -15.80 10.85 -0.21
CA ASN A 125 -16.65 9.71 -0.58
C ASN A 125 -15.97 8.34 -0.51
N ALA A 126 -14.81 8.21 0.12
CA ALA A 126 -14.12 6.93 0.28
C ALA A 126 -14.06 6.09 -1.02
N PRO A 127 -13.41 6.58 -2.09
CA PRO A 127 -13.39 5.91 -3.38
C PRO A 127 -12.62 4.59 -3.32
N ALA A 128 -13.10 3.59 -4.05
CA ALA A 128 -12.41 2.32 -4.21
C ALA A 128 -11.05 2.51 -4.90
N ASN A 129 -10.08 1.73 -4.48
CA ASN A 129 -8.71 1.78 -4.97
C ASN A 129 -8.10 0.37 -5.03
N GLU A 130 -7.55 0.01 -6.18
CA GLU A 130 -6.82 -1.23 -6.38
C GLU A 130 -5.38 -0.92 -6.79
N VAL A 131 -4.41 -1.59 -6.17
CA VAL A 131 -2.98 -1.46 -6.42
C VAL A 131 -2.39 -2.83 -6.71
N ASN A 132 -1.60 -2.95 -7.76
CA ASN A 132 -0.83 -4.15 -8.08
C ASN A 132 0.52 -3.72 -8.66
N ASP A 133 1.50 -3.54 -7.80
CA ASP A 133 2.78 -2.96 -8.13
C ASP A 133 3.91 -3.99 -7.98
N ILE A 134 4.95 -3.89 -8.83
CA ILE A 134 6.17 -4.67 -8.74
C ILE A 134 7.36 -3.72 -8.66
N GLU A 135 8.26 -3.95 -7.71
CA GLU A 135 9.53 -3.25 -7.59
C GLU A 135 10.69 -4.22 -7.78
N LEU A 136 11.70 -3.78 -8.53
CA LEU A 136 12.99 -4.42 -8.66
C LEU A 136 14.03 -3.41 -8.20
N GLY A 137 14.82 -3.74 -7.19
CA GLY A 137 15.75 -2.78 -6.63
C GLY A 137 17.06 -3.39 -6.15
N VAL A 138 18.00 -2.50 -5.86
CA VAL A 138 19.22 -2.81 -5.15
C VAL A 138 19.51 -1.69 -4.16
N GLU A 139 19.77 -2.07 -2.92
CA GLU A 139 20.40 -1.21 -1.92
C GLU A 139 21.88 -1.57 -1.86
N TRP A 140 22.75 -0.58 -1.95
CA TRP A 140 24.19 -0.77 -1.97
C TRP A 140 24.84 0.09 -0.89
N GLN A 141 25.30 -0.59 0.15
CA GLN A 141 26.11 -0.01 1.21
C GLN A 141 27.56 0.10 0.71
N ILE A 142 27.90 1.23 0.14
CA ILE A 142 29.25 1.51 -0.45
C ILE A 142 30.28 1.67 0.66
N ALA A 143 29.92 2.38 1.70
CA ALA A 143 30.71 2.62 2.90
C ALA A 143 29.79 2.61 4.13
N ARG A 144 30.38 2.65 5.32
CA ARG A 144 29.62 2.65 6.58
C ARG A 144 28.60 3.78 6.66
N GLU A 145 28.93 4.92 6.08
CA GLU A 145 28.14 6.15 6.13
C GLU A 145 27.37 6.43 4.84
N VAL A 146 27.56 5.64 3.77
CA VAL A 146 27.02 5.93 2.43
C VAL A 146 26.27 4.74 1.87
N GLU A 147 25.02 4.96 1.55
CA GLU A 147 24.13 4.01 0.89
C GLU A 147 23.57 4.60 -0.41
N LEU A 148 23.53 3.78 -1.45
CA LEU A 148 22.87 4.06 -2.72
C LEU A 148 21.71 3.07 -2.88
N ALA A 149 20.50 3.57 -3.16
CA ALA A 149 19.38 2.74 -3.57
C ALA A 149 18.98 3.07 -5.01
N ALA A 150 18.78 2.04 -5.83
CA ALA A 150 18.23 2.15 -7.17
C ALA A 150 17.04 1.18 -7.30
N VAL A 151 15.87 1.72 -7.64
CA VAL A 151 14.61 0.95 -7.67
C VAL A 151 13.86 1.26 -8.96
N TYR A 152 13.60 0.25 -9.74
CA TYR A 152 12.62 0.28 -10.82
C TYR A 152 11.27 -0.17 -10.30
N HIS A 153 10.24 0.62 -10.54
CA HIS A 153 8.89 0.40 -10.05
C HIS A 153 7.91 0.36 -11.23
N ARG A 154 7.24 -0.76 -11.41
CA ARG A 154 6.13 -0.91 -12.34
C ARG A 154 4.82 -0.87 -11.58
N MET A 155 4.04 0.19 -11.82
CA MET A 155 2.79 0.49 -11.15
C MET A 155 1.60 0.10 -12.01
N LYS A 156 0.64 -0.60 -11.42
CA LYS A 156 -0.68 -0.83 -11.98
C LYS A 156 -1.72 -0.47 -10.94
N ARG A 157 -2.50 0.55 -11.21
CA ARG A 157 -3.50 1.05 -10.27
C ARG A 157 -4.83 1.28 -10.96
N ASN A 158 -5.90 1.01 -10.23
CA ASN A 158 -7.25 1.23 -10.67
C ASN A 158 -7.98 2.01 -9.57
N ASN A 159 -8.08 3.30 -9.74
CA ASN A 159 -8.66 4.20 -8.75
C ASN A 159 -10.03 4.66 -9.22
N LEU A 160 -11.03 4.55 -8.36
CA LEU A 160 -12.30 5.21 -8.57
C LEU A 160 -12.16 6.70 -8.28
N VAL A 161 -12.18 7.52 -9.31
CA VAL A 161 -12.07 8.96 -9.15
C VAL A 161 -13.45 9.58 -9.05
N THR A 162 -13.82 10.05 -7.86
CA THR A 162 -15.09 10.71 -7.60
C THR A 162 -15.03 12.23 -7.76
N GLY A 163 -13.85 12.78 -7.85
CA GLY A 163 -13.57 14.21 -7.98
C GLY A 163 -13.08 14.59 -9.37
N ASN A 164 -13.75 15.45 -9.97
CA ASN A 164 -13.81 15.83 -11.34
C ASN A 164 -12.64 16.67 -11.88
N ARG A 165 -11.90 16.16 -12.86
CA ARG A 165 -11.27 17.04 -13.88
C ARG A 165 -11.92 16.92 -15.26
N ALA A 166 -12.79 15.96 -15.51
CA ALA A 166 -13.43 15.73 -16.80
C ALA A 166 -14.92 15.36 -16.73
N GLY A 167 -15.57 15.51 -15.55
CA GLY A 167 -17.00 15.27 -15.42
C GLY A 167 -17.42 13.81 -15.47
N ARG A 168 -16.51 12.85 -15.34
CA ARG A 168 -16.83 11.43 -15.35
C ARG A 168 -16.28 10.76 -14.10
N PRO A 169 -17.12 10.10 -13.27
CA PRO A 169 -16.63 9.11 -12.37
C PRO A 169 -16.24 7.92 -13.24
N ASP A 170 -15.00 7.59 -13.26
CA ASP A 170 -14.50 6.45 -13.99
C ASP A 170 -13.34 5.86 -13.21
N TYR A 171 -13.22 4.53 -13.25
CA TYR A 171 -12.01 3.90 -12.82
C TYR A 171 -10.88 4.38 -13.71
N GLN A 172 -9.99 5.17 -13.14
CA GLN A 172 -8.76 5.53 -13.83
C GLN A 172 -7.76 4.40 -13.68
N LYS A 173 -7.60 3.64 -14.75
CA LYS A 173 -6.49 2.70 -14.88
C LYS A 173 -5.22 3.49 -15.13
N PHE A 174 -4.28 3.30 -14.24
CA PHE A 174 -2.98 3.94 -14.30
C PHE A 174 -1.91 2.85 -14.39
N GLU A 175 -1.16 2.84 -15.50
CA GLU A 175 0.04 2.02 -15.66
C GLU A 175 1.21 2.97 -15.90
N ALA A 176 2.25 2.83 -15.09
CA ALA A 176 3.46 3.64 -15.21
C ALA A 176 4.69 2.88 -14.75
N ASP A 177 5.81 3.29 -15.30
CA ASP A 177 7.12 2.84 -14.89
C ASP A 177 7.88 4.03 -14.28
N ALA A 178 8.56 3.80 -13.17
CA ALA A 178 9.40 4.81 -12.52
C ALA A 178 10.76 4.24 -12.15
N LEU A 179 11.80 5.05 -12.30
CA LEU A 179 13.14 4.76 -11.80
C LEU A 179 13.45 5.75 -10.68
N ARG A 180 13.72 5.25 -9.48
CA ARG A 180 14.16 6.04 -8.34
C ARG A 180 15.63 5.73 -8.03
N ILE A 181 16.44 6.77 -7.89
CA ILE A 181 17.81 6.68 -7.40
C ILE A 181 17.91 7.59 -6.17
N GLN A 182 18.41 7.04 -5.08
CA GLN A 182 18.56 7.74 -3.80
C GLN A 182 19.97 7.51 -3.26
N VAL A 183 20.61 8.57 -2.77
CA VAL A 183 21.85 8.50 -2.00
C VAL A 183 21.54 8.96 -0.58
N GLN A 184 21.93 8.16 0.39
CA GLN A 184 21.82 8.47 1.80
C GLN A 184 23.20 8.57 2.43
N ILE A 185 23.43 9.63 3.19
CA ILE A 185 24.67 9.88 3.93
C ILE A 185 24.32 10.02 5.40
N ASN A 186 24.89 9.17 6.25
CA ASN A 186 24.66 9.17 7.69
C ASN A 186 25.88 9.82 8.37
N TYR A 187 25.66 10.87 9.15
CA TYR A 187 26.67 11.50 10.00
C TYR A 187 26.60 10.94 11.41
N GLN A 188 27.73 10.60 11.98
CA GLN A 188 27.87 10.29 13.40
C GLN A 188 28.57 11.45 14.12
#